data_aef3503591501239d98929e513643e0b
#
_entry.id   aef3503591501239d98929e513643e0b
#
_cell.length_a   1.000
_cell.length_b   1.000
_cell.length_c   1.000
_cell.angle_alpha   90.00
_cell.angle_beta   90.00
_cell.angle_gamma   90.00
#
_symmetry.space_group_name_H-M   'P 1'
#
loop_
_entity.id
_entity.type
_entity.pdbx_description
1 polymer ?
#
loop_
_entity_poly.entity_id
_entity_poly.type
_entity_poly.pdbx_seq_one_letter_code
_entity_poly.pdbx_strand_id
1 'polypeptide(L)'
;MRDLGMLRRLGVMVLTSLLTLVLPLSAAAVKPRAVLILPFDTTTLDQDHQWMGEGVAQSLSLGLAQHPAFVQIDRSRVRSVGQPEAWGEPAVVQVARGVRAEAALFGQITSTGGEVVVRPRLLELRPGAGESIGLEPLTMPEGEFLARVAELPLLYARTLRVALTEAEAARIEKASRPTRSLRAFELFARGQAAALRGGQEGLESAADLLSRAIETDPNFVVGHYTLGVVHQSLSNRWKAAAQFRAATQLDGSYPEPFKALGDLFLAAPRRLFDQAVEAYMKAIELRPFYADAHVGLGDAKAAKGDIDGAIGAYQKALVFNPVNPRVHVSLGKIYYAEKGLYYESVTAYKRAIDLDTQSIEARMGLGEVYEDKGLYREAINEYRRVIEVDSKHTGAMYNLALVYEKVDPREAIVQWERYIALASQLAAEKDWVDVARQHLRKLKSQIKD
;
A
#
# COMPACT_ATOMS: atom_id res chain seq x y z
N MET A 1 16.70 66.44 -57.42
CA MET A 1 15.35 66.97 -57.57
C MET A 1 14.42 65.92 -56.98
N ARG A 2 13.99 66.06 -55.71
CA ARG A 2 12.61 66.40 -55.32
C ARG A 2 11.68 65.24 -55.67
N ASP A 3 10.92 64.59 -54.83
CA ASP A 3 10.20 65.12 -53.66
C ASP A 3 9.70 63.99 -52.74
N LEU A 4 9.55 64.34 -51.52
CA LEU A 4 8.88 63.74 -50.43
C LEU A 4 7.50 63.16 -50.76
N GLY A 5 7.20 61.95 -50.24
CA GLY A 5 5.87 61.34 -50.18
C GLY A 5 5.64 60.70 -48.82
N MET A 6 4.84 61.39 -48.03
CA MET A 6 4.38 61.10 -46.65
C MET A 6 3.73 59.73 -46.49
N LEU A 7 4.32 58.83 -45.71
CA LEU A 7 3.70 57.60 -45.27
C LEU A 7 3.00 57.81 -43.92
N ARG A 8 1.65 57.80 -43.94
CA ARG A 8 0.79 57.71 -42.77
C ARG A 8 1.06 56.41 -42.02
N ARG A 9 1.52 56.53 -40.78
CA ARG A 9 1.55 55.42 -39.81
C ARG A 9 0.14 55.19 -39.26
N LEU A 10 -0.48 54.08 -39.65
CA LEU A 10 -1.63 53.49 -38.93
C LEU A 10 -1.04 52.69 -37.76
N GLY A 11 -1.19 53.20 -36.58
CA GLY A 11 -0.90 52.49 -35.36
C GLY A 11 -1.98 51.43 -35.10
N VAL A 12 -1.65 50.17 -35.28
CA VAL A 12 -2.45 49.06 -34.74
C VAL A 12 -2.04 48.89 -33.28
N MET A 13 -2.90 49.37 -32.37
CA MET A 13 -2.81 49.02 -30.95
C MET A 13 -3.20 47.56 -30.82
N VAL A 14 -2.20 46.68 -30.66
CA VAL A 14 -2.40 45.33 -30.17
C VAL A 14 -2.58 45.45 -28.66
N LEU A 15 -3.84 45.41 -28.22
CA LEU A 15 -4.15 45.17 -26.81
C LEU A 15 -3.70 43.74 -26.47
N THR A 16 -2.47 43.57 -25.98
CA THR A 16 -2.08 42.37 -25.25
C THR A 16 -2.80 42.39 -23.93
N SER A 17 -3.97 41.73 -23.87
CA SER A 17 -4.54 41.30 -22.58
C SER A 17 -3.59 40.33 -21.94
N LEU A 18 -2.78 40.81 -21.02
CA LEU A 18 -2.08 39.98 -20.03
C LEU A 18 -3.17 39.27 -19.20
N LEU A 19 -3.57 38.08 -19.65
CA LEU A 19 -4.25 37.12 -18.80
C LEU A 19 -3.17 36.70 -17.77
N THR A 20 -3.07 37.43 -16.67
CA THR A 20 -2.36 36.94 -15.49
C THR A 20 -3.08 35.68 -15.06
N LEU A 21 -2.56 34.55 -15.53
CA LEU A 21 -2.84 33.25 -14.95
C LEU A 21 -2.34 33.39 -13.50
N VAL A 22 -3.25 33.72 -12.59
CA VAL A 22 -3.02 33.55 -11.16
C VAL A 22 -2.98 32.04 -10.97
N LEU A 23 -1.80 31.48 -11.21
CA LEU A 23 -1.49 30.16 -10.66
C LEU A 23 -1.78 30.29 -9.17
N PRO A 24 -2.66 29.44 -8.60
CA PRO A 24 -2.82 29.42 -7.16
C PRO A 24 -1.41 29.25 -6.59
N LEU A 25 -1.02 30.14 -5.65
CA LEU A 25 0.21 29.98 -4.89
C LEU A 25 0.36 28.51 -4.58
N SER A 26 1.46 27.93 -5.06
CA SER A 26 1.78 26.53 -4.78
C SER A 26 1.60 26.34 -3.27
N ALA A 27 0.56 25.59 -2.90
CA ALA A 27 0.51 25.02 -1.56
C ALA A 27 1.87 24.38 -1.38
N ALA A 28 2.67 24.91 -0.47
CA ALA A 28 3.98 24.36 -0.16
C ALA A 28 3.77 22.86 -0.04
N ALA A 29 4.46 22.06 -0.87
CA ALA A 29 4.19 20.66 -1.02
C ALA A 29 4.16 20.04 0.38
N VAL A 30 2.98 19.69 0.87
CA VAL A 30 2.80 19.15 2.21
C VAL A 30 3.57 17.86 2.23
N LYS A 31 4.66 17.80 3.01
CA LYS A 31 5.45 16.56 3.12
C LYS A 31 4.56 15.48 3.73
N PRO A 32 4.24 14.40 3.00
CA PRO A 32 3.43 13.33 3.54
C PRO A 32 4.09 12.69 4.76
N ARG A 33 3.30 12.41 5.79
CA ARG A 33 3.75 11.69 6.99
C ARG A 33 3.28 10.25 6.95
N ALA A 34 4.18 9.32 7.17
CA ALA A 34 3.86 7.91 7.29
C ALA A 34 3.22 7.63 8.66
N VAL A 35 1.93 7.31 8.67
CA VAL A 35 1.13 7.15 9.88
C VAL A 35 0.68 5.70 10.02
N LEU A 36 0.96 5.10 11.17
CA LEU A 36 0.45 3.80 11.58
C LEU A 36 -0.80 3.99 12.44
N ILE A 37 -1.93 3.44 12.02
CA ILE A 37 -3.18 3.46 12.78
C ILE A 37 -3.42 2.08 13.35
N LEU A 38 -3.46 1.97 14.68
CA LEU A 38 -3.68 0.71 15.38
C LEU A 38 -5.10 0.64 15.97
N PRO A 39 -5.68 -0.56 16.12
CA PRO A 39 -6.89 -0.72 16.90
C PRO A 39 -6.68 -0.20 18.32
N PHE A 40 -7.70 0.44 18.87
CA PHE A 40 -7.64 0.88 20.27
C PHE A 40 -7.82 -0.32 21.21
N ASP A 41 -7.11 -0.29 22.32
CA ASP A 41 -7.20 -1.34 23.34
C ASP A 41 -8.60 -1.36 23.97
N THR A 42 -9.23 -2.52 23.93
CA THR A 42 -10.58 -2.80 24.45
C THR A 42 -10.59 -3.95 25.43
N THR A 43 -9.43 -4.32 25.99
CA THR A 43 -9.29 -5.49 26.89
C THR A 43 -10.15 -5.38 28.16
N THR A 44 -10.54 -4.16 28.54
CA THR A 44 -11.42 -3.89 29.69
C THR A 44 -12.90 -3.90 29.34
N LEU A 45 -13.25 -4.00 28.04
CA LEU A 45 -14.64 -4.07 27.58
C LEU A 45 -15.13 -5.53 27.55
N ASP A 46 -16.44 -5.70 27.68
CA ASP A 46 -17.04 -7.00 27.38
C ASP A 46 -16.93 -7.38 25.90
N GLN A 47 -17.21 -8.64 25.60
CA GLN A 47 -17.04 -9.20 24.27
C GLN A 47 -17.89 -8.50 23.18
N ASP A 48 -19.05 -7.99 23.57
CA ASP A 48 -19.96 -7.32 22.63
C ASP A 48 -19.44 -5.95 22.18
N HIS A 49 -18.62 -5.28 22.99
CA HIS A 49 -18.07 -3.96 22.72
C HIS A 49 -16.61 -3.96 22.21
N GLN A 50 -15.94 -5.11 22.18
CA GLN A 50 -14.52 -5.18 21.72
C GLN A 50 -14.31 -4.70 20.29
N TRP A 51 -15.34 -4.73 19.43
CA TRP A 51 -15.28 -4.22 18.07
C TRP A 51 -14.98 -2.71 17.99
N MET A 52 -15.24 -1.97 19.08
CA MET A 52 -15.05 -0.51 19.11
C MET A 52 -13.61 -0.10 18.85
N GLY A 53 -12.63 -0.93 19.28
CA GLY A 53 -11.21 -0.66 19.01
C GLY A 53 -10.88 -0.62 17.51
N GLU A 54 -11.38 -1.61 16.78
CA GLU A 54 -11.27 -1.64 15.32
C GLU A 54 -12.12 -0.54 14.68
N GLY A 55 -13.31 -0.29 15.21
CA GLY A 55 -14.19 0.79 14.74
C GLY A 55 -13.52 2.16 14.78
N VAL A 56 -12.82 2.51 15.87
CA VAL A 56 -12.03 3.75 15.95
C VAL A 56 -10.93 3.77 14.90
N ALA A 57 -10.18 2.68 14.76
CA ALA A 57 -9.11 2.60 13.75
C ALA A 57 -9.64 2.77 12.32
N GLN A 58 -10.82 2.22 12.01
CA GLN A 58 -11.46 2.37 10.70
C GLN A 58 -11.95 3.81 10.47
N SER A 59 -12.57 4.45 11.45
CA SER A 59 -12.97 5.85 11.36
C SER A 59 -11.77 6.77 11.12
N LEU A 60 -10.67 6.56 11.85
CA LEU A 60 -9.41 7.28 11.64
C LEU A 60 -8.84 7.05 10.24
N SER A 61 -8.83 5.80 9.78
CA SER A 61 -8.30 5.42 8.48
C SER A 61 -9.07 6.09 7.33
N LEU A 62 -10.39 6.01 7.36
CA LEU A 62 -11.26 6.60 6.34
C LEU A 62 -11.14 8.13 6.31
N GLY A 63 -11.09 8.76 7.48
CA GLY A 63 -10.97 10.22 7.58
C GLY A 63 -9.62 10.73 7.11
N LEU A 64 -8.53 10.20 7.65
CA LEU A 64 -7.18 10.68 7.32
C LEU A 64 -6.78 10.39 5.87
N ALA A 65 -7.37 9.37 5.22
CA ALA A 65 -7.19 9.11 3.80
C ALA A 65 -7.67 10.26 2.89
N GLN A 66 -8.46 11.20 3.41
CA GLN A 66 -8.97 12.34 2.66
C GLN A 66 -7.96 13.50 2.50
N HIS A 67 -6.78 13.40 3.11
CA HIS A 67 -5.80 14.48 3.06
C HIS A 67 -4.38 13.97 2.72
N PRO A 68 -3.65 14.62 1.78
CA PRO A 68 -2.35 14.16 1.28
C PRO A 68 -1.22 14.18 2.32
N ALA A 69 -1.40 14.88 3.44
CA ALA A 69 -0.43 14.88 4.53
C ALA A 69 -0.30 13.53 5.25
N PHE A 70 -1.24 12.62 5.06
CA PHE A 70 -1.28 11.34 5.77
C PHE A 70 -1.13 10.16 4.81
N VAL A 71 0.00 9.49 4.88
CA VAL A 71 0.26 8.22 4.21
C VAL A 71 0.05 7.11 5.22
N GLN A 72 -1.00 6.34 5.06
CA GLN A 72 -1.28 5.24 5.98
C GLN A 72 -0.40 4.04 5.67
N ILE A 73 0.23 3.52 6.69
CA ILE A 73 1.00 2.28 6.61
C ILE A 73 0.01 1.11 6.67
N ASP A 74 0.10 0.22 5.69
CA ASP A 74 -0.71 -0.99 5.68
C ASP A 74 -0.43 -1.84 6.93
N ARG A 75 -1.48 -2.15 7.66
CA ARG A 75 -1.41 -2.95 8.89
C ARG A 75 -0.96 -4.39 8.65
N SER A 76 -1.05 -4.90 7.44
CA SER A 76 -0.47 -6.21 7.10
C SER A 76 1.04 -6.25 7.34
N ARG A 77 1.74 -5.12 7.18
CA ARG A 77 3.17 -4.98 7.48
C ARG A 77 3.50 -5.12 8.97
N VAL A 78 2.54 -4.88 9.84
CA VAL A 78 2.72 -5.08 11.29
C VAL A 78 3.00 -6.54 11.61
N ARG A 79 2.41 -7.48 10.88
CA ARG A 79 2.62 -8.91 11.09
C ARG A 79 4.07 -9.36 10.90
N SER A 80 4.80 -8.72 9.99
CA SER A 80 6.21 -9.04 9.74
C SER A 80 7.14 -8.57 10.87
N VAL A 81 6.67 -7.64 11.70
CA VAL A 81 7.45 -7.06 12.82
C VAL A 81 7.07 -7.70 14.17
N GLY A 82 5.91 -8.34 14.24
CA GLY A 82 5.35 -8.98 15.43
C GLY A 82 3.99 -8.36 15.82
N GLN A 83 3.07 -9.22 16.26
CA GLN A 83 1.78 -8.79 16.81
C GLN A 83 1.84 -8.95 18.33
N PRO A 84 1.88 -7.87 19.11
CA PRO A 84 1.77 -7.95 20.56
C PRO A 84 0.36 -8.36 20.97
N GLU A 85 0.23 -9.03 22.11
CA GLU A 85 -1.08 -9.39 22.69
C GLU A 85 -1.88 -8.14 23.10
N ALA A 86 -1.19 -7.06 23.47
CA ALA A 86 -1.79 -5.77 23.80
C ALA A 86 -0.97 -4.61 23.24
N TRP A 87 -1.65 -3.52 22.84
CA TRP A 87 -1.02 -2.32 22.30
C TRP A 87 -0.55 -1.37 23.42
N GLY A 88 0.31 -1.87 24.34
CA GLY A 88 1.04 -1.02 25.27
C GLY A 88 2.09 -0.17 24.55
N GLU A 89 2.47 0.97 25.15
CA GLU A 89 3.40 1.94 24.53
C GLU A 89 4.72 1.33 24.02
N PRO A 90 5.43 0.43 24.76
CA PRO A 90 6.64 -0.19 24.27
C PRO A 90 6.45 -1.01 23.00
N ALA A 91 5.33 -1.74 22.89
CA ALA A 91 4.99 -2.53 21.73
C ALA A 91 4.67 -1.64 20.52
N VAL A 92 3.92 -0.54 20.74
CA VAL A 92 3.63 0.45 19.70
C VAL A 92 4.91 1.08 19.16
N VAL A 93 5.86 1.46 20.03
CA VAL A 93 7.16 2.01 19.64
C VAL A 93 7.95 1.02 18.79
N GLN A 94 8.02 -0.24 19.22
CA GLN A 94 8.75 -1.29 18.49
C GLN A 94 8.16 -1.50 17.09
N VAL A 95 6.86 -1.68 17.00
CA VAL A 95 6.16 -1.94 15.73
C VAL A 95 6.26 -0.73 14.81
N ALA A 96 5.99 0.48 15.32
CA ALA A 96 6.04 1.70 14.53
C ALA A 96 7.43 1.95 13.94
N ARG A 97 8.50 1.69 14.70
CA ARG A 97 9.89 1.72 14.18
C ARG A 97 10.14 0.65 13.12
N GLY A 98 9.67 -0.57 13.36
CA GLY A 98 9.83 -1.69 12.42
C GLY A 98 9.20 -1.44 11.06
N VAL A 99 8.02 -0.79 11.02
CA VAL A 99 7.34 -0.41 9.78
C VAL A 99 7.74 0.97 9.25
N ARG A 100 8.68 1.66 9.92
CA ARG A 100 9.15 3.02 9.58
C ARG A 100 8.03 4.07 9.57
N ALA A 101 7.12 3.99 10.54
CA ALA A 101 6.15 5.04 10.78
C ALA A 101 6.84 6.32 11.29
N GLU A 102 6.34 7.49 10.90
CA GLU A 102 6.71 8.78 11.50
C GLU A 102 5.79 9.11 12.68
N ALA A 103 4.59 8.54 12.69
CA ALA A 103 3.65 8.64 13.80
C ALA A 103 2.83 7.36 13.96
N ALA A 104 2.40 7.06 15.19
CA ALA A 104 1.43 6.01 15.45
C ALA A 104 0.24 6.57 16.24
N LEU A 105 -0.96 6.22 15.78
CA LEU A 105 -2.24 6.58 16.39
C LEU A 105 -2.81 5.34 17.06
N PHE A 106 -3.06 5.42 18.33
CA PHE A 106 -3.55 4.33 19.17
C PHE A 106 -4.27 4.87 20.40
N GLY A 107 -4.72 4.04 21.27
CA GLY A 107 -5.40 4.49 22.50
C GLY A 107 -6.09 3.34 23.23
N GLN A 108 -6.94 3.70 24.17
CA GLN A 108 -7.71 2.77 24.96
C GLN A 108 -9.18 3.19 24.98
N ILE A 109 -10.07 2.21 25.06
CA ILE A 109 -11.50 2.42 25.25
C ILE A 109 -11.89 1.71 26.53
N THR A 110 -12.63 2.42 27.38
CA THR A 110 -13.21 1.88 28.60
C THR A 110 -14.70 2.20 28.65
N SER A 111 -15.48 1.43 29.39
CA SER A 111 -16.89 1.74 29.69
C SER A 111 -17.10 1.82 31.18
N THR A 112 -17.83 2.84 31.63
CA THR A 112 -18.16 3.04 33.03
C THR A 112 -19.52 3.68 33.12
N GLY A 113 -20.47 3.02 33.82
CA GLY A 113 -21.81 3.58 34.07
C GLY A 113 -22.66 3.80 32.82
N GLY A 114 -22.44 3.03 31.74
CA GLY A 114 -23.15 3.18 30.45
C GLY A 114 -22.57 4.25 29.53
N GLU A 115 -21.48 4.87 29.92
CA GLU A 115 -20.70 5.78 29.05
C GLU A 115 -19.44 5.11 28.51
N VAL A 116 -19.14 5.39 27.25
CA VAL A 116 -17.90 4.97 26.57
C VAL A 116 -16.89 6.11 26.67
N VAL A 117 -15.68 5.80 27.11
CA VAL A 117 -14.56 6.74 27.20
C VAL A 117 -13.45 6.30 26.29
N VAL A 118 -13.18 7.08 25.23
CA VAL A 118 -12.07 6.88 24.30
C VAL A 118 -10.91 7.78 24.73
N ARG A 119 -9.74 7.17 25.00
CA ARG A 119 -8.49 7.87 25.36
C ARG A 119 -7.49 7.76 24.23
N PRO A 120 -7.47 8.70 23.28
CA PRO A 120 -6.56 8.67 22.16
C PRO A 120 -5.14 9.05 22.60
N ARG A 121 -4.15 8.42 21.95
CA ARG A 121 -2.71 8.69 22.15
C ARG A 121 -2.04 8.85 20.80
N LEU A 122 -1.04 9.71 20.75
CA LEU A 122 -0.18 9.95 19.60
C LEU A 122 1.27 9.67 19.98
N LEU A 123 1.94 8.81 19.24
CA LEU A 123 3.39 8.64 19.27
C LEU A 123 3.99 9.33 18.04
N GLU A 124 4.86 10.33 18.24
CA GLU A 124 5.69 10.87 17.15
C GLU A 124 7.10 10.26 17.24
N LEU A 125 7.55 9.64 16.16
CA LEU A 125 8.88 9.04 16.05
C LEU A 125 9.85 10.04 15.39
N ARG A 126 10.46 10.88 16.20
CA ARG A 126 11.54 11.78 15.78
C ARG A 126 12.88 11.27 16.33
N PRO A 127 14.02 11.61 15.71
CA PRO A 127 15.32 11.36 16.32
C PRO A 127 15.37 11.98 17.74
N GLY A 128 15.52 11.11 18.76
CA GLY A 128 15.56 11.54 20.17
C GLY A 128 14.20 11.68 20.87
N ALA A 129 13.07 11.50 20.18
CA ALA A 129 11.73 11.46 20.77
C ALA A 129 11.11 10.06 20.61
N GLY A 130 10.46 9.57 21.64
CA GLY A 130 9.83 8.25 21.68
C GLY A 130 8.77 8.14 22.76
N GLU A 131 8.29 9.28 23.28
CA GLU A 131 7.21 9.30 24.24
C GLU A 131 5.89 9.60 23.53
N SER A 132 4.85 8.86 23.91
CA SER A 132 3.51 9.13 23.42
C SER A 132 2.85 10.23 24.27
N ILE A 133 2.08 11.06 23.60
CA ILE A 133 1.23 12.07 24.25
C ILE A 133 -0.22 11.59 24.27
N GLY A 134 -0.86 11.72 25.45
CA GLY A 134 -2.31 11.56 25.58
C GLY A 134 -3.00 12.78 24.97
N LEU A 135 -4.07 12.54 24.23
CA LEU A 135 -4.94 13.59 23.71
C LEU A 135 -6.19 13.70 24.61
N GLU A 136 -7.00 14.73 24.36
CA GLU A 136 -8.22 14.94 25.12
C GLU A 136 -9.17 13.74 25.02
N PRO A 137 -9.58 13.13 26.13
CA PRO A 137 -10.50 11.99 26.11
C PRO A 137 -11.89 12.40 25.59
N LEU A 138 -12.52 11.50 24.87
CA LEU A 138 -13.91 11.64 24.43
C LEU A 138 -14.78 10.76 25.33
N THR A 139 -15.73 11.37 26.02
CA THR A 139 -16.75 10.66 26.83
C THR A 139 -18.11 10.82 26.16
N MET A 140 -18.84 9.72 25.98
CA MET A 140 -20.10 9.71 25.25
C MET A 140 -20.99 8.53 25.62
N PRO A 141 -22.33 8.66 25.51
CA PRO A 141 -23.20 7.50 25.46
C PRO A 141 -22.90 6.63 24.24
N GLU A 142 -23.13 5.32 24.33
CA GLU A 142 -22.86 4.39 23.23
C GLU A 142 -23.55 4.79 21.92
N GLY A 143 -24.78 5.29 21.97
CA GLY A 143 -25.54 5.73 20.79
C GLY A 143 -24.90 6.90 20.05
N GLU A 144 -24.00 7.66 20.67
CA GLU A 144 -23.27 8.78 20.07
C GLU A 144 -21.88 8.38 19.57
N PHE A 145 -21.47 7.12 19.76
CA PHE A 145 -20.12 6.64 19.48
C PHE A 145 -19.64 7.02 18.08
N LEU A 146 -20.43 6.75 17.03
CA LEU A 146 -20.03 7.06 15.64
C LEU A 146 -19.83 8.56 15.40
N ALA A 147 -20.67 9.38 15.98
CA ALA A 147 -20.60 10.83 15.80
C ALA A 147 -19.36 11.40 16.47
N ARG A 148 -19.07 10.95 17.70
CA ARG A 148 -17.95 11.44 18.50
C ARG A 148 -16.59 10.93 17.99
N VAL A 149 -16.53 9.66 17.59
CA VAL A 149 -15.30 9.05 17.03
C VAL A 149 -14.92 9.70 15.69
N ALA A 150 -15.87 10.18 14.92
CA ALA A 150 -15.61 10.91 13.67
C ALA A 150 -14.86 12.25 13.87
N GLU A 151 -14.79 12.77 15.11
CA GLU A 151 -14.00 13.96 15.44
C GLU A 151 -12.50 13.66 15.59
N LEU A 152 -12.13 12.42 15.88
CA LEU A 152 -10.74 12.02 16.17
C LEU A 152 -9.75 12.33 15.03
N PRO A 153 -10.05 12.09 13.74
CA PRO A 153 -9.11 12.44 12.67
C PRO A 153 -8.74 13.92 12.65
N LEU A 154 -9.70 14.80 12.95
CA LEU A 154 -9.46 16.24 13.04
C LEU A 154 -8.59 16.59 14.27
N LEU A 155 -8.81 15.92 15.40
CA LEU A 155 -8.00 16.07 16.60
C LEU A 155 -6.54 15.66 16.31
N TYR A 156 -6.32 14.51 15.69
CA TYR A 156 -4.98 14.07 15.32
C TYR A 156 -4.32 14.99 14.26
N ALA A 157 -5.08 15.45 13.27
CA ALA A 157 -4.57 16.38 12.27
C ALA A 157 -4.08 17.69 12.92
N ARG A 158 -4.85 18.26 13.84
CA ARG A 158 -4.46 19.46 14.60
C ARG A 158 -3.21 19.21 15.45
N THR A 159 -3.16 18.09 16.16
CA THR A 159 -2.01 17.73 17.01
C THR A 159 -0.75 17.54 16.18
N LEU A 160 -0.87 16.94 15.00
CA LEU A 160 0.21 16.78 14.03
C LEU A 160 0.53 18.08 13.25
N ARG A 161 -0.16 19.18 13.59
CA ARG A 161 0.03 20.51 12.99
C ARG A 161 -0.19 20.54 11.48
N VAL A 162 -1.15 19.75 11.00
CA VAL A 162 -1.62 19.80 9.62
C VAL A 162 -2.67 20.88 9.50
N ALA A 163 -2.38 21.90 8.67
CA ALA A 163 -3.35 22.94 8.37
C ALA A 163 -4.44 22.37 7.44
N LEU A 164 -5.70 22.53 7.83
CA LEU A 164 -6.86 22.08 7.06
C LEU A 164 -7.71 23.29 6.68
N THR A 165 -8.17 23.32 5.45
CA THR A 165 -9.28 24.19 5.04
C THR A 165 -10.61 23.66 5.59
N GLU A 166 -11.64 24.49 5.65
CA GLU A 166 -12.98 24.05 6.06
C GLU A 166 -13.51 22.91 5.19
N ALA A 167 -13.27 22.96 3.87
CA ALA A 167 -13.68 21.92 2.94
C ALA A 167 -12.95 20.58 3.18
N GLU A 168 -11.68 20.62 3.54
CA GLU A 168 -10.91 19.42 3.89
C GLU A 168 -11.36 18.83 5.23
N ALA A 169 -11.59 19.68 6.22
CA ALA A 169 -12.13 19.24 7.51
C ALA A 169 -13.50 18.57 7.34
N ALA A 170 -14.40 19.17 6.57
CA ALA A 170 -15.72 18.59 6.30
C ALA A 170 -15.65 17.25 5.55
N ARG A 171 -14.70 17.09 4.59
CA ARG A 171 -14.48 15.82 3.89
C ARG A 171 -13.96 14.74 4.85
N ILE A 172 -13.00 15.09 5.71
CA ILE A 172 -12.45 14.19 6.73
C ILE A 172 -13.57 13.70 7.64
N GLU A 173 -14.37 14.62 8.20
CA GLU A 173 -15.47 14.30 9.10
C GLU A 173 -16.52 13.40 8.43
N LYS A 174 -16.96 13.76 7.21
CA LYS A 174 -17.90 12.95 6.42
C LYS A 174 -17.39 11.54 6.21
N ALA A 175 -16.13 11.38 5.81
CA ALA A 175 -15.53 10.08 5.54
C ALA A 175 -15.34 9.25 6.81
N SER A 176 -15.10 9.90 7.95
CA SER A 176 -14.93 9.25 9.25
C SER A 176 -16.23 8.63 9.80
N ARG A 177 -17.37 9.05 9.28
CA ARG A 177 -18.69 8.52 9.63
C ARG A 177 -19.39 7.96 8.39
N PRO A 178 -18.95 6.79 7.90
CA PRO A 178 -19.37 6.25 6.60
C PRO A 178 -20.81 5.70 6.57
N THR A 179 -21.46 5.56 7.74
CA THR A 179 -22.86 5.18 7.94
C THR A 179 -23.43 5.88 9.15
N ARG A 180 -24.75 5.99 9.25
CA ARG A 180 -25.46 6.46 10.44
C ARG A 180 -25.91 5.32 11.36
N SER A 181 -25.86 4.08 10.88
CA SER A 181 -26.27 2.90 11.63
C SER A 181 -25.10 2.38 12.48
N LEU A 182 -25.21 2.46 13.79
CA LEU A 182 -24.25 1.89 14.73
C LEU A 182 -24.08 0.38 14.49
N ARG A 183 -25.20 -0.33 14.26
CA ARG A 183 -25.17 -1.77 14.00
C ARG A 183 -24.49 -2.14 12.69
N ALA A 184 -24.71 -1.37 11.61
CA ALA A 184 -24.00 -1.61 10.35
C ALA A 184 -22.50 -1.36 10.50
N PHE A 185 -22.11 -0.32 11.26
CA PHE A 185 -20.71 -0.02 11.53
C PHE A 185 -20.04 -1.07 12.44
N GLU A 186 -20.73 -1.57 13.46
CA GLU A 186 -20.26 -2.68 14.29
C GLU A 186 -19.95 -3.91 13.41
N LEU A 187 -20.91 -4.33 12.59
CA LEU A 187 -20.74 -5.47 11.68
C LEU A 187 -19.58 -5.26 10.71
N PHE A 188 -19.42 -4.04 10.19
CA PHE A 188 -18.31 -3.66 9.36
C PHE A 188 -16.97 -3.76 10.09
N ALA A 189 -16.85 -3.21 11.29
CA ALA A 189 -15.62 -3.26 12.09
C ALA A 189 -15.24 -4.71 12.46
N ARG A 190 -16.22 -5.53 12.87
CA ARG A 190 -16.02 -6.97 13.11
C ARG A 190 -15.60 -7.71 11.83
N GLY A 191 -16.18 -7.35 10.68
CA GLY A 191 -15.79 -7.89 9.37
C GLY A 191 -14.36 -7.54 8.98
N GLN A 192 -13.95 -6.29 9.21
CA GLN A 192 -12.57 -5.86 9.00
C GLN A 192 -11.58 -6.60 9.91
N ALA A 193 -11.92 -6.76 11.19
CA ALA A 193 -11.10 -7.53 12.12
C ALA A 193 -10.99 -9.01 11.69
N ALA A 194 -12.07 -9.60 11.17
CA ALA A 194 -12.06 -10.96 10.64
C ALA A 194 -11.16 -11.08 9.40
N ALA A 195 -11.27 -10.14 8.44
CA ALA A 195 -10.41 -10.09 7.25
C ALA A 195 -8.91 -9.96 7.63
N LEU A 196 -8.60 -9.15 8.63
CA LEU A 196 -7.24 -8.98 9.14
C LEU A 196 -6.67 -10.25 9.79
N ARG A 197 -7.48 -11.14 10.37
CA ARG A 197 -7.00 -12.46 10.83
C ARG A 197 -6.48 -13.30 9.68
N GLY A 198 -7.05 -13.11 8.48
CA GLY A 198 -6.63 -13.80 7.26
C GLY A 198 -7.06 -15.28 7.24
N GLY A 199 -6.52 -16.01 6.24
CA GLY A 199 -6.94 -17.38 5.97
C GLY A 199 -8.33 -17.45 5.36
N GLN A 200 -8.72 -18.65 4.91
CA GLN A 200 -10.00 -18.87 4.26
C GLN A 200 -11.17 -18.58 5.23
N GLU A 201 -11.11 -19.12 6.42
CA GLU A 201 -12.14 -18.95 7.47
C GLU A 201 -12.32 -17.49 7.87
N GLY A 202 -11.22 -16.72 8.05
CA GLY A 202 -11.28 -15.31 8.40
C GLY A 202 -11.93 -14.47 7.30
N LEU A 203 -11.64 -14.77 6.02
CA LEU A 203 -12.22 -14.07 4.88
C LEU A 203 -13.71 -14.44 4.68
N GLU A 204 -14.09 -15.69 4.89
CA GLU A 204 -15.51 -16.12 4.83
C GLU A 204 -16.34 -15.48 5.94
N SER A 205 -15.81 -15.44 7.18
CA SER A 205 -16.43 -14.72 8.30
C SER A 205 -16.56 -13.22 8.00
N ALA A 206 -15.54 -12.60 7.40
CA ALA A 206 -15.60 -11.21 6.99
C ALA A 206 -16.71 -10.97 5.94
N ALA A 207 -16.82 -11.85 4.95
CA ALA A 207 -17.85 -11.74 3.91
C ALA A 207 -19.27 -11.84 4.49
N ASP A 208 -19.52 -12.72 5.46
CA ASP A 208 -20.81 -12.81 6.15
C ASP A 208 -21.14 -11.53 6.93
N LEU A 209 -20.19 -11.08 7.77
CA LEU A 209 -20.39 -9.88 8.60
C LEU A 209 -20.62 -8.63 7.75
N LEU A 210 -19.87 -8.46 6.65
CA LEU A 210 -20.00 -7.34 5.73
C LEU A 210 -21.31 -7.41 4.92
N SER A 211 -21.77 -8.61 4.54
CA SER A 211 -23.07 -8.80 3.90
C SER A 211 -24.20 -8.33 4.82
N ARG A 212 -24.16 -8.72 6.07
CA ARG A 212 -25.12 -8.27 7.10
C ARG A 212 -25.03 -6.78 7.38
N ALA A 213 -23.83 -6.18 7.28
CA ALA A 213 -23.66 -4.74 7.39
C ALA A 213 -24.42 -3.98 6.31
N ILE A 214 -24.29 -4.41 5.03
CA ILE A 214 -25.00 -3.80 3.89
C ILE A 214 -26.49 -4.14 3.85
N GLU A 215 -26.92 -5.27 4.41
CA GLU A 215 -28.35 -5.55 4.65
C GLU A 215 -28.95 -4.60 5.69
N THR A 216 -28.19 -4.26 6.73
CA THR A 216 -28.60 -3.31 7.78
C THR A 216 -28.62 -1.87 7.27
N ASP A 217 -27.70 -1.49 6.40
CA ASP A 217 -27.66 -0.20 5.71
C ASP A 217 -27.29 -0.38 4.22
N PRO A 218 -28.30 -0.51 3.35
CA PRO A 218 -28.07 -0.70 1.90
C PRO A 218 -27.31 0.45 1.22
N ASN A 219 -27.23 1.62 1.82
CA ASN A 219 -26.49 2.78 1.31
C ASN A 219 -25.06 2.87 1.86
N PHE A 220 -24.60 1.84 2.56
CA PHE A 220 -23.27 1.82 3.16
C PHE A 220 -22.18 1.59 2.09
N VAL A 221 -21.77 2.64 1.39
CA VAL A 221 -20.82 2.63 0.26
C VAL A 221 -19.52 1.91 0.63
N VAL A 222 -18.93 2.25 1.79
CA VAL A 222 -17.69 1.64 2.27
C VAL A 222 -17.88 0.15 2.59
N GLY A 223 -19.06 -0.24 3.07
CA GLY A 223 -19.41 -1.64 3.30
C GLY A 223 -19.41 -2.45 1.99
N HIS A 224 -20.04 -1.94 0.94
CA HIS A 224 -20.00 -2.54 -0.41
C HIS A 224 -18.57 -2.65 -0.94
N TYR A 225 -17.79 -1.56 -0.87
CA TYR A 225 -16.39 -1.58 -1.30
C TYR A 225 -15.59 -2.66 -0.55
N THR A 226 -15.71 -2.70 0.77
CA THR A 226 -14.94 -3.64 1.60
C THR A 226 -15.36 -5.09 1.36
N LEU A 227 -16.66 -5.36 1.19
CA LEU A 227 -17.13 -6.69 0.80
C LEU A 227 -16.57 -7.11 -0.58
N GLY A 228 -16.46 -6.17 -1.51
CA GLY A 228 -15.81 -6.39 -2.80
C GLY A 228 -14.34 -6.79 -2.65
N VAL A 229 -13.57 -6.12 -1.77
CA VAL A 229 -12.17 -6.45 -1.47
C VAL A 229 -12.04 -7.85 -0.86
N VAL A 230 -12.92 -8.21 0.08
CA VAL A 230 -12.95 -9.56 0.67
C VAL A 230 -13.27 -10.62 -0.39
N HIS A 231 -14.25 -10.40 -1.27
CA HIS A 231 -14.53 -11.30 -2.37
C HIS A 231 -13.36 -11.43 -3.35
N GLN A 232 -12.60 -10.36 -3.60
CA GLN A 232 -11.38 -10.42 -4.42
C GLN A 232 -10.33 -11.31 -3.76
N SER A 233 -10.12 -11.18 -2.44
CA SER A 233 -9.21 -12.03 -1.66
C SER A 233 -9.63 -13.50 -1.66
N LEU A 234 -10.93 -13.78 -1.69
CA LEU A 234 -11.52 -15.12 -1.87
C LEU A 234 -11.50 -15.61 -3.33
N SER A 235 -10.85 -14.88 -4.25
CA SER A 235 -10.81 -15.16 -5.69
C SER A 235 -12.20 -15.14 -6.38
N ASN A 236 -13.22 -14.60 -5.74
CA ASN A 236 -14.59 -14.47 -6.26
C ASN A 236 -14.77 -13.19 -7.09
N ARG A 237 -14.06 -13.13 -8.23
CA ARG A 237 -13.94 -11.91 -9.06
C ARG A 237 -15.30 -11.31 -9.48
N TRP A 238 -16.30 -12.14 -9.78
CA TRP A 238 -17.62 -11.65 -10.19
C TRP A 238 -18.37 -10.98 -9.03
N LYS A 239 -18.33 -11.58 -7.83
CA LYS A 239 -18.90 -10.97 -6.63
C LYS A 239 -18.18 -9.68 -6.27
N ALA A 240 -16.84 -9.66 -6.35
CA ALA A 240 -16.05 -8.45 -6.14
C ALA A 240 -16.47 -7.32 -7.09
N ALA A 241 -16.54 -7.60 -8.40
CA ALA A 241 -16.95 -6.60 -9.39
C ALA A 241 -18.38 -6.08 -9.17
N ALA A 242 -19.31 -6.97 -8.74
CA ALA A 242 -20.67 -6.54 -8.43
C ALA A 242 -20.70 -5.54 -7.26
N GLN A 243 -19.96 -5.83 -6.20
CA GLN A 243 -19.88 -4.95 -5.03
C GLN A 243 -19.18 -3.63 -5.32
N PHE A 244 -18.10 -3.63 -6.10
CA PHE A 244 -17.44 -2.39 -6.52
C PHE A 244 -18.35 -1.51 -7.40
N ARG A 245 -19.13 -2.12 -8.31
CA ARG A 245 -20.12 -1.37 -9.12
C ARG A 245 -21.23 -0.81 -8.24
N ALA A 246 -21.75 -1.58 -7.29
CA ALA A 246 -22.74 -1.09 -6.35
C ALA A 246 -22.20 0.14 -5.59
N ALA A 247 -20.97 0.08 -5.09
CA ALA A 247 -20.33 1.22 -4.42
C ALA A 247 -20.21 2.46 -5.36
N THR A 248 -19.84 2.29 -6.63
CA THR A 248 -19.75 3.40 -7.59
C THR A 248 -21.12 3.99 -7.96
N GLN A 249 -22.18 3.19 -7.92
CA GLN A 249 -23.56 3.64 -8.17
C GLN A 249 -24.13 4.42 -6.98
N LEU A 250 -23.78 3.99 -5.75
CA LEU A 250 -24.22 4.67 -4.52
C LEU A 250 -23.48 6.01 -4.30
N ASP A 251 -22.17 6.03 -4.55
CA ASP A 251 -21.37 7.26 -4.49
C ASP A 251 -20.32 7.29 -5.60
N GLY A 252 -20.63 7.97 -6.71
CA GLY A 252 -19.72 8.17 -7.83
C GLY A 252 -18.51 9.07 -7.52
N SER A 253 -18.45 9.69 -6.34
CA SER A 253 -17.33 10.51 -5.88
C SER A 253 -16.32 9.72 -4.99
N TYR A 254 -16.60 8.45 -4.67
CA TYR A 254 -15.76 7.60 -3.85
C TYR A 254 -14.70 6.89 -4.73
N PRO A 255 -13.40 7.21 -4.64
CA PRO A 255 -12.39 6.78 -5.61
C PRO A 255 -11.95 5.32 -5.47
N GLU A 256 -12.05 4.72 -4.27
CA GLU A 256 -11.54 3.37 -4.00
C GLU A 256 -12.18 2.28 -4.87
N PRO A 257 -13.50 2.26 -5.12
CA PRO A 257 -14.10 1.25 -6.00
C PRO A 257 -13.63 1.34 -7.44
N PHE A 258 -13.33 2.54 -7.95
CA PHE A 258 -12.77 2.71 -9.30
C PHE A 258 -11.36 2.12 -9.38
N LYS A 259 -10.51 2.37 -8.38
CA LYS A 259 -9.19 1.74 -8.28
C LYS A 259 -9.30 0.22 -8.23
N ALA A 260 -10.22 -0.32 -7.43
CA ALA A 260 -10.43 -1.76 -7.31
C ALA A 260 -10.97 -2.41 -8.61
N LEU A 261 -11.84 -1.71 -9.35
CA LEU A 261 -12.24 -2.15 -10.70
C LEU A 261 -11.05 -2.16 -11.66
N GLY A 262 -10.17 -1.15 -11.58
CA GLY A 262 -8.91 -1.12 -12.33
C GLY A 262 -8.05 -2.37 -12.05
N ASP A 263 -7.89 -2.75 -10.80
CA ASP A 263 -7.16 -3.97 -10.39
C ASP A 263 -7.78 -5.23 -10.99
N LEU A 264 -9.12 -5.34 -10.98
CA LEU A 264 -9.82 -6.47 -11.58
C LEU A 264 -9.63 -6.53 -13.11
N PHE A 265 -9.65 -5.39 -13.79
CA PHE A 265 -9.41 -5.33 -15.23
C PHE A 265 -7.96 -5.67 -15.58
N LEU A 266 -7.00 -5.14 -14.83
CA LEU A 266 -5.57 -5.44 -15.02
C LEU A 266 -5.27 -6.94 -14.84
N ALA A 267 -5.87 -7.56 -13.82
CA ALA A 267 -5.71 -8.99 -13.55
C ALA A 267 -6.60 -9.90 -14.45
N ALA A 268 -7.36 -9.33 -15.38
CA ALA A 268 -8.26 -10.13 -16.22
C ALA A 268 -7.48 -10.92 -17.29
N PRO A 269 -7.83 -12.19 -17.56
CA PRO A 269 -7.18 -13.01 -18.60
C PRO A 269 -7.27 -12.39 -20.00
N ARG A 270 -8.31 -11.58 -20.26
CA ARG A 270 -8.56 -10.92 -21.56
C ARG A 270 -7.74 -9.64 -21.79
N ARG A 271 -6.78 -9.33 -20.91
CA ARG A 271 -5.91 -8.13 -21.03
C ARG A 271 -6.69 -6.83 -21.21
N LEU A 272 -7.59 -6.54 -20.27
CA LEU A 272 -8.46 -5.36 -20.30
C LEU A 272 -7.69 -4.09 -19.84
N PHE A 273 -6.51 -3.86 -20.41
CA PHE A 273 -5.59 -2.82 -19.94
C PHE A 273 -6.13 -1.41 -20.15
N ASP A 274 -6.85 -1.15 -21.24
CA ASP A 274 -7.46 0.16 -21.49
C ASP A 274 -8.52 0.49 -20.43
N GLN A 275 -9.37 -0.47 -20.10
CA GLN A 275 -10.37 -0.32 -19.05
C GLN A 275 -9.72 -0.14 -17.67
N ALA A 276 -8.60 -0.82 -17.42
CA ALA A 276 -7.83 -0.61 -16.18
C ALA A 276 -7.30 0.83 -16.11
N VAL A 277 -6.70 1.33 -17.20
CA VAL A 277 -6.20 2.72 -17.29
C VAL A 277 -7.33 3.71 -17.04
N GLU A 278 -8.49 3.57 -17.68
CA GLU A 278 -9.66 4.44 -17.50
C GLU A 278 -10.13 4.45 -16.04
N ALA A 279 -10.22 3.28 -15.43
CA ALA A 279 -10.67 3.14 -14.04
C ALA A 279 -9.69 3.80 -13.05
N TYR A 280 -8.38 3.60 -13.23
CA TYR A 280 -7.37 4.27 -12.41
C TYR A 280 -7.35 5.79 -12.64
N MET A 281 -7.49 6.24 -13.88
CA MET A 281 -7.59 7.68 -14.19
C MET A 281 -8.82 8.30 -13.51
N LYS A 282 -9.96 7.60 -13.49
CA LYS A 282 -11.14 8.06 -12.77
C LYS A 282 -10.91 8.17 -11.27
N ALA A 283 -10.24 7.18 -10.65
CA ALA A 283 -9.87 7.24 -9.24
C ALA A 283 -8.93 8.43 -8.94
N ILE A 284 -7.98 8.72 -9.84
CA ILE A 284 -7.04 9.85 -9.73
C ILE A 284 -7.76 11.19 -9.95
N GLU A 285 -8.72 11.29 -10.88
CA GLU A 285 -9.54 12.48 -11.07
C GLU A 285 -10.28 12.84 -9.77
N LEU A 286 -10.86 11.84 -9.11
CA LEU A 286 -11.60 12.02 -7.85
C LEU A 286 -10.67 12.33 -6.66
N ARG A 287 -9.49 11.76 -6.64
CA ARG A 287 -8.46 12.01 -5.60
C ARG A 287 -7.07 12.07 -6.23
N PRO A 288 -6.58 13.26 -6.63
CA PRO A 288 -5.30 13.41 -7.33
C PRO A 288 -4.08 12.88 -6.58
N PHE A 289 -4.14 12.81 -5.25
CA PHE A 289 -3.09 12.29 -4.38
C PHE A 289 -3.26 10.79 -3.99
N TYR A 290 -4.10 10.06 -4.70
CA TYR A 290 -4.33 8.63 -4.43
C TYR A 290 -3.15 7.79 -4.95
N ALA A 291 -2.14 7.60 -4.10
CA ALA A 291 -0.89 6.93 -4.46
C ALA A 291 -1.10 5.56 -5.09
N ASP A 292 -1.99 4.72 -4.52
CA ASP A 292 -2.24 3.37 -5.02
C ASP A 292 -2.91 3.35 -6.42
N ALA A 293 -3.72 4.37 -6.73
CA ALA A 293 -4.27 4.51 -8.08
C ALA A 293 -3.18 4.89 -9.10
N HIS A 294 -2.21 5.71 -8.70
CA HIS A 294 -1.03 6.00 -9.53
C HIS A 294 -0.15 4.75 -9.72
N VAL A 295 0.00 3.89 -8.71
CA VAL A 295 0.70 2.60 -8.85
C VAL A 295 -0.02 1.72 -9.87
N GLY A 296 -1.33 1.51 -9.70
CA GLY A 296 -2.13 0.70 -10.63
C GLY A 296 -2.10 1.25 -12.07
N LEU A 297 -2.13 2.57 -12.24
CA LEU A 297 -1.96 3.21 -13.55
C LEU A 297 -0.58 2.90 -14.16
N GLY A 298 0.47 2.91 -13.33
CA GLY A 298 1.83 2.52 -13.74
C GLY A 298 1.89 1.06 -14.19
N ASP A 299 1.32 0.15 -13.40
CA ASP A 299 1.24 -1.28 -13.73
C ASP A 299 0.47 -1.52 -15.05
N ALA A 300 -0.67 -0.83 -15.24
CA ALA A 300 -1.47 -0.96 -16.46
C ALA A 300 -0.75 -0.40 -17.71
N LYS A 301 -0.05 0.72 -17.58
CA LYS A 301 0.75 1.31 -18.65
C LYS A 301 1.94 0.42 -19.02
N ALA A 302 2.65 -0.12 -18.03
CA ALA A 302 3.73 -1.08 -18.26
C ALA A 302 3.22 -2.33 -19.00
N ALA A 303 2.06 -2.87 -18.59
CA ALA A 303 1.43 -4.01 -19.27
C ALA A 303 1.01 -3.71 -20.71
N LYS A 304 0.76 -2.44 -21.06
CA LYS A 304 0.52 -1.96 -22.44
C LYS A 304 1.81 -1.71 -23.23
N GLY A 305 2.99 -1.71 -22.60
CA GLY A 305 4.26 -1.32 -23.20
C GLY A 305 4.53 0.20 -23.19
N ASP A 306 3.68 1.01 -22.54
CA ASP A 306 3.93 2.45 -22.30
C ASP A 306 4.88 2.62 -21.10
N ILE A 307 6.15 2.32 -21.33
CA ILE A 307 7.18 2.25 -20.28
C ILE A 307 7.44 3.63 -19.67
N ASP A 308 7.54 4.67 -20.49
CA ASP A 308 7.77 6.03 -19.97
C ASP A 308 6.57 6.57 -19.20
N GLY A 309 5.37 6.27 -19.68
CA GLY A 309 4.14 6.58 -18.96
C GLY A 309 4.01 5.81 -17.64
N ALA A 310 4.50 4.57 -17.56
CA ALA A 310 4.55 3.79 -16.33
C ALA A 310 5.51 4.41 -15.31
N ILE A 311 6.73 4.76 -15.73
CA ILE A 311 7.72 5.45 -14.88
C ILE A 311 7.13 6.74 -14.32
N GLY A 312 6.50 7.58 -15.17
CA GLY A 312 5.87 8.81 -14.74
C GLY A 312 4.74 8.62 -13.72
N ALA A 313 3.94 7.55 -13.86
CA ALA A 313 2.88 7.21 -12.91
C ALA A 313 3.47 6.72 -11.57
N TYR A 314 4.50 5.89 -11.58
CA TYR A 314 5.20 5.45 -10.37
C TYR A 314 5.89 6.61 -9.63
N GLN A 315 6.52 7.53 -10.36
CA GLN A 315 7.12 8.72 -9.75
C GLN A 315 6.06 9.58 -9.04
N LYS A 316 4.88 9.77 -9.66
CA LYS A 316 3.76 10.43 -8.99
C LYS A 316 3.27 9.69 -7.76
N ALA A 317 3.20 8.35 -7.81
CA ALA A 317 2.87 7.54 -6.64
C ALA A 317 3.84 7.79 -5.48
N LEU A 318 5.15 7.90 -5.74
CA LEU A 318 6.18 8.18 -4.74
C LEU A 318 6.13 9.60 -4.18
N VAL A 319 5.60 10.57 -4.94
CA VAL A 319 5.36 11.93 -4.39
C VAL A 319 4.35 11.86 -3.24
N PHE A 320 3.30 11.03 -3.40
CA PHE A 320 2.23 10.92 -2.42
C PHE A 320 2.47 9.83 -1.36
N ASN A 321 3.21 8.78 -1.70
CA ASN A 321 3.62 7.73 -0.76
C ASN A 321 5.09 7.36 -0.97
N PRO A 322 6.03 8.11 -0.38
CA PRO A 322 7.47 7.89 -0.55
C PRO A 322 8.00 6.62 0.15
N VAL A 323 7.18 5.97 0.98
CA VAL A 323 7.55 4.77 1.74
C VAL A 323 6.96 3.48 1.16
N ASN A 324 6.53 3.49 -0.10
CA ASN A 324 5.98 2.31 -0.77
C ASN A 324 7.10 1.47 -1.41
N PRO A 325 7.48 0.31 -0.83
CA PRO A 325 8.56 -0.53 -1.38
C PRO A 325 8.21 -1.14 -2.74
N ARG A 326 6.93 -1.47 -2.98
CA ARG A 326 6.47 -2.08 -4.24
C ARG A 326 6.77 -1.20 -5.46
N VAL A 327 6.59 0.12 -5.33
CA VAL A 327 6.88 1.05 -6.43
C VAL A 327 8.37 1.03 -6.79
N HIS A 328 9.24 0.96 -5.79
CA HIS A 328 10.67 0.86 -6.03
C HIS A 328 11.06 -0.47 -6.68
N VAL A 329 10.38 -1.58 -6.35
CA VAL A 329 10.55 -2.86 -7.05
C VAL A 329 10.13 -2.75 -8.52
N SER A 330 8.95 -2.18 -8.79
CA SER A 330 8.45 -1.98 -10.17
C SER A 330 9.39 -1.11 -11.00
N LEU A 331 9.90 -0.01 -10.43
CA LEU A 331 10.89 0.84 -11.08
C LEU A 331 12.21 0.09 -11.31
N GLY A 332 12.68 -0.70 -10.34
CA GLY A 332 13.88 -1.53 -10.48
C GLY A 332 13.78 -2.49 -11.66
N LYS A 333 12.64 -3.18 -11.80
CA LYS A 333 12.35 -4.07 -12.93
C LYS A 333 12.39 -3.33 -14.27
N ILE A 334 11.68 -2.20 -14.36
CA ILE A 334 11.61 -1.42 -15.60
C ILE A 334 13.00 -0.86 -15.98
N TYR A 335 13.73 -0.30 -15.04
CA TYR A 335 15.07 0.22 -15.29
C TYR A 335 16.00 -0.86 -15.79
N TYR A 336 15.93 -2.06 -15.22
CA TYR A 336 16.75 -3.19 -15.64
C TYR A 336 16.32 -3.75 -16.98
N ALA A 337 15.09 -4.25 -17.08
CA ALA A 337 14.63 -5.06 -18.20
C ALA A 337 14.33 -4.24 -19.47
N GLU A 338 13.77 -3.01 -19.31
CA GLU A 338 13.26 -2.25 -20.44
C GLU A 338 14.19 -1.10 -20.85
N LYS A 339 14.96 -0.55 -19.92
CA LYS A 339 15.81 0.62 -20.17
C LYS A 339 17.32 0.30 -20.15
N GLY A 340 17.73 -0.85 -19.61
CA GLY A 340 19.14 -1.19 -19.41
C GLY A 340 19.87 -0.26 -18.44
N LEU A 341 19.15 0.42 -17.56
CA LEU A 341 19.64 1.40 -16.58
C LEU A 341 20.02 0.68 -15.28
N TYR A 342 21.18 0.05 -15.24
CA TYR A 342 21.61 -0.81 -14.14
C TYR A 342 21.76 -0.07 -12.81
N TYR A 343 22.36 1.12 -12.81
CA TYR A 343 22.59 1.88 -11.58
C TYR A 343 21.27 2.35 -10.94
N GLU A 344 20.34 2.79 -11.77
CA GLU A 344 19.00 3.19 -11.35
C GLU A 344 18.22 1.99 -10.81
N SER A 345 18.34 0.84 -11.46
CA SER A 345 17.74 -0.42 -11.03
C SER A 345 18.27 -0.85 -9.66
N VAL A 346 19.61 -0.91 -9.49
CA VAL A 346 20.23 -1.23 -8.20
C VAL A 346 19.79 -0.26 -7.11
N THR A 347 19.73 1.03 -7.42
CA THR A 347 19.29 2.07 -6.47
C THR A 347 17.83 1.84 -6.08
N ALA A 348 16.96 1.54 -7.03
CA ALA A 348 15.55 1.28 -6.78
C ALA A 348 15.35 0.03 -5.92
N TYR A 349 15.98 -1.10 -6.25
CA TYR A 349 15.87 -2.32 -5.45
C TYR A 349 16.44 -2.14 -4.03
N LYS A 350 17.58 -1.48 -3.87
CA LYS A 350 18.13 -1.16 -2.55
C LYS A 350 17.16 -0.31 -1.75
N ARG A 351 16.53 0.68 -2.37
CA ARG A 351 15.52 1.48 -1.69
C ARG A 351 14.30 0.67 -1.28
N ALA A 352 13.86 -0.30 -2.11
CA ALA A 352 12.80 -1.23 -1.74
C ALA A 352 13.20 -2.07 -0.51
N ILE A 353 14.43 -2.62 -0.48
CA ILE A 353 14.95 -3.40 0.65
C ILE A 353 15.09 -2.55 1.90
N ASP A 354 15.50 -1.29 1.76
CA ASP A 354 15.55 -0.35 2.88
C ASP A 354 14.19 -0.12 3.52
N LEU A 355 13.11 -0.09 2.72
CA LEU A 355 11.73 0.13 3.17
C LEU A 355 11.09 -1.17 3.70
N ASP A 356 11.45 -2.29 3.11
CA ASP A 356 11.01 -3.63 3.49
C ASP A 356 12.18 -4.61 3.43
N THR A 357 12.80 -4.86 4.58
CA THR A 357 13.98 -5.73 4.70
C THR A 357 13.69 -7.20 4.39
N GLN A 358 12.41 -7.60 4.36
CA GLN A 358 11.95 -8.95 4.06
C GLN A 358 11.53 -9.13 2.59
N SER A 359 11.66 -8.09 1.76
CA SER A 359 11.23 -8.12 0.37
C SER A 359 12.02 -9.13 -0.47
N ILE A 360 11.45 -10.31 -0.66
CA ILE A 360 11.99 -11.36 -1.52
C ILE A 360 12.16 -10.85 -2.95
N GLU A 361 11.13 -10.20 -3.49
CA GLU A 361 11.11 -9.73 -4.87
C GLU A 361 12.21 -8.69 -5.16
N ALA A 362 12.43 -7.76 -4.23
CA ALA A 362 13.51 -6.78 -4.37
C ALA A 362 14.90 -7.43 -4.34
N ARG A 363 15.10 -8.41 -3.45
CA ARG A 363 16.38 -9.13 -3.33
C ARG A 363 16.65 -10.03 -4.54
N MET A 364 15.61 -10.73 -5.03
CA MET A 364 15.73 -11.52 -6.25
C MET A 364 16.15 -10.65 -7.43
N GLY A 365 15.43 -9.53 -7.66
CA GLY A 365 15.76 -8.61 -8.75
C GLY A 365 17.14 -7.97 -8.61
N LEU A 366 17.56 -7.62 -7.37
CA LEU A 366 18.91 -7.09 -7.13
C LEU A 366 19.98 -8.14 -7.38
N GLY A 367 19.74 -9.40 -6.99
CA GLY A 367 20.61 -10.54 -7.25
C GLY A 367 20.81 -10.79 -8.75
N GLU A 368 19.71 -10.76 -9.53
CA GLU A 368 19.74 -10.90 -10.99
C GLU A 368 20.56 -9.78 -11.67
N VAL A 369 20.38 -8.53 -11.23
CA VAL A 369 21.17 -7.40 -11.74
C VAL A 369 22.66 -7.58 -11.44
N TYR A 370 22.99 -8.02 -10.21
CA TYR A 370 24.40 -8.27 -9.85
C TYR A 370 25.00 -9.44 -10.62
N GLU A 371 24.25 -10.52 -10.82
CA GLU A 371 24.69 -11.68 -11.60
C GLU A 371 25.03 -11.28 -13.04
N ASP A 372 24.17 -10.54 -13.70
CA ASP A 372 24.37 -10.05 -15.07
C ASP A 372 25.61 -9.14 -15.21
N LYS A 373 25.96 -8.44 -14.14
CA LYS A 373 27.16 -7.59 -14.10
C LYS A 373 28.43 -8.34 -13.66
N GLY A 374 28.33 -9.64 -13.42
CA GLY A 374 29.45 -10.45 -12.93
C GLY A 374 29.83 -10.17 -11.48
N LEU A 375 28.99 -9.46 -10.74
CA LEU A 375 29.15 -9.19 -9.31
C LEU A 375 28.64 -10.39 -8.50
N TYR A 376 29.25 -11.53 -8.72
CA TYR A 376 28.76 -12.82 -8.23
C TYR A 376 28.71 -12.93 -6.71
N ARG A 377 29.63 -12.27 -5.99
CA ARG A 377 29.61 -12.27 -4.51
C ARG A 377 28.42 -11.53 -3.95
N GLU A 378 28.08 -10.42 -4.57
CA GLU A 378 26.90 -9.62 -4.21
C GLU A 378 25.62 -10.37 -4.54
N ALA A 379 25.52 -11.01 -5.70
CA ALA A 379 24.37 -11.86 -6.08
C ALA A 379 24.18 -13.01 -5.09
N ILE A 380 25.24 -13.73 -4.74
CA ILE A 380 25.21 -14.81 -3.73
C ILE A 380 24.64 -14.31 -2.40
N ASN A 381 25.05 -13.10 -1.96
CA ASN A 381 24.58 -12.53 -0.71
C ASN A 381 23.07 -12.27 -0.76
N GLU A 382 22.56 -11.68 -1.85
CA GLU A 382 21.13 -11.40 -1.97
C GLU A 382 20.30 -12.69 -2.06
N TYR A 383 20.71 -13.69 -2.84
CA TYR A 383 20.00 -14.97 -2.92
C TYR A 383 20.01 -15.74 -1.60
N ARG A 384 21.12 -15.70 -0.83
CA ARG A 384 21.16 -16.27 0.52
C ARG A 384 20.17 -15.59 1.46
N ARG A 385 20.07 -14.25 1.38
CA ARG A 385 19.07 -13.50 2.18
C ARG A 385 17.64 -13.88 1.83
N VAL A 386 17.35 -14.17 0.55
CA VAL A 386 16.03 -14.72 0.18
C VAL A 386 15.78 -16.06 0.85
N ILE A 387 16.76 -16.97 0.84
CA ILE A 387 16.64 -18.30 1.46
C ILE A 387 16.54 -18.22 3.00
N GLU A 388 17.14 -17.20 3.63
CA GLU A 388 16.96 -16.94 5.06
C GLU A 388 15.51 -16.50 5.39
N VAL A 389 14.88 -15.73 4.51
CA VAL A 389 13.48 -15.29 4.67
C VAL A 389 12.49 -16.42 4.32
N ASP A 390 12.73 -17.12 3.22
CA ASP A 390 11.95 -18.27 2.77
C ASP A 390 12.86 -19.43 2.40
N SER A 391 13.02 -20.35 3.35
CA SER A 391 13.89 -21.53 3.21
C SER A 391 13.43 -22.51 2.13
N LYS A 392 12.25 -22.31 1.54
CA LYS A 392 11.69 -23.16 0.47
C LYS A 392 11.64 -22.44 -0.88
N HIS A 393 12.24 -21.26 -1.02
CA HIS A 393 12.24 -20.49 -2.24
C HIS A 393 13.13 -21.13 -3.32
N THR A 394 12.55 -22.00 -4.14
CA THR A 394 13.25 -22.79 -5.17
C THR A 394 14.02 -21.94 -6.17
N GLY A 395 13.42 -20.81 -6.64
CA GLY A 395 14.07 -19.90 -7.58
C GLY A 395 15.36 -19.30 -7.03
N ALA A 396 15.40 -18.91 -5.74
CA ALA A 396 16.63 -18.39 -5.12
C ALA A 396 17.70 -19.48 -4.98
N MET A 397 17.31 -20.69 -4.63
CA MET A 397 18.24 -21.83 -4.56
C MET A 397 18.83 -22.18 -5.91
N TYR A 398 18.01 -22.14 -6.97
CA TYR A 398 18.43 -22.40 -8.34
C TYR A 398 19.45 -21.33 -8.80
N ASN A 399 19.11 -20.04 -8.65
CA ASN A 399 19.99 -18.95 -9.04
C ASN A 399 21.30 -18.95 -8.21
N LEU A 400 21.19 -19.25 -6.91
CA LEU A 400 22.37 -19.39 -6.04
C LEU A 400 23.33 -20.46 -6.55
N ALA A 401 22.81 -21.62 -6.95
CA ALA A 401 23.62 -22.71 -7.49
C ALA A 401 24.28 -22.31 -8.82
N LEU A 402 23.55 -21.65 -9.73
CA LEU A 402 24.10 -21.13 -11.00
C LEU A 402 25.25 -20.15 -10.78
N VAL A 403 25.09 -19.21 -9.83
CA VAL A 403 26.14 -18.22 -9.55
C VAL A 403 27.37 -18.89 -8.94
N TYR A 404 27.18 -19.91 -8.07
CA TYR A 404 28.32 -20.67 -7.54
C TYR A 404 29.10 -21.42 -8.60
N GLU A 405 28.49 -21.84 -9.71
CA GLU A 405 29.24 -22.43 -10.84
C GLU A 405 30.33 -21.49 -11.41
N LYS A 406 30.14 -20.17 -11.25
CA LYS A 406 31.09 -19.15 -11.73
C LYS A 406 32.20 -18.84 -10.73
N VAL A 407 31.99 -19.13 -9.44
CA VAL A 407 32.87 -18.69 -8.33
C VAL A 407 33.51 -19.87 -7.61
N ASP A 408 32.73 -20.89 -7.30
CA ASP A 408 33.16 -22.08 -6.55
C ASP A 408 32.36 -23.31 -7.00
N PRO A 409 32.88 -24.08 -7.96
CA PRO A 409 32.20 -25.27 -8.46
C PRO A 409 31.94 -26.36 -7.42
N ARG A 410 32.72 -26.40 -6.32
CA ARG A 410 32.48 -27.36 -5.23
C ARG A 410 31.24 -26.96 -4.43
N GLU A 411 31.12 -25.69 -4.11
CA GLU A 411 29.92 -25.17 -3.43
C GLU A 411 28.69 -25.26 -4.34
N ALA A 412 28.85 -25.05 -5.66
CA ALA A 412 27.75 -25.24 -6.62
C ALA A 412 27.15 -26.65 -6.55
N ILE A 413 27.97 -27.69 -6.41
CA ILE A 413 27.50 -29.08 -6.25
C ILE A 413 26.59 -29.18 -5.02
N VAL A 414 27.00 -28.60 -3.88
CA VAL A 414 26.21 -28.62 -2.64
C VAL A 414 24.88 -27.90 -2.83
N GLN A 415 24.88 -26.74 -3.50
CA GLN A 415 23.66 -25.96 -3.71
C GLN A 415 22.70 -26.66 -4.70
N TRP A 416 23.21 -27.29 -5.76
CA TRP A 416 22.41 -28.12 -6.67
C TRP A 416 21.77 -29.30 -5.97
N GLU A 417 22.51 -30.00 -5.10
CA GLU A 417 21.97 -31.11 -4.33
C GLU A 417 20.84 -30.67 -3.39
N ARG A 418 21.00 -29.52 -2.73
CA ARG A 418 19.96 -28.93 -1.88
C ARG A 418 18.71 -28.56 -2.69
N TYR A 419 18.89 -27.89 -3.83
CA TYR A 419 17.80 -27.54 -4.72
C TYR A 419 17.03 -28.79 -5.17
N ILE A 420 17.74 -29.79 -5.70
CA ILE A 420 17.14 -31.04 -6.20
C ILE A 420 16.38 -31.77 -5.09
N ALA A 421 16.94 -31.83 -3.87
CA ALA A 421 16.29 -32.49 -2.73
C ALA A 421 14.93 -31.87 -2.39
N LEU A 422 14.81 -30.52 -2.44
CA LEU A 422 13.57 -29.81 -2.19
C LEU A 422 12.62 -29.85 -3.41
N ALA A 423 13.13 -29.44 -4.57
CA ALA A 423 12.35 -29.21 -5.77
C ALA A 423 11.76 -30.52 -6.36
N SER A 424 12.42 -31.67 -6.17
CA SER A 424 11.90 -32.98 -6.62
C SER A 424 10.57 -33.37 -5.97
N GLN A 425 10.19 -32.73 -4.87
CA GLN A 425 8.91 -32.95 -4.20
C GLN A 425 7.78 -32.09 -4.79
N LEU A 426 8.10 -31.16 -5.68
CA LEU A 426 7.19 -30.17 -6.24
C LEU A 426 6.93 -30.49 -7.73
N ALA A 427 5.68 -30.83 -8.06
CA ALA A 427 5.31 -31.17 -9.43
C ALA A 427 5.62 -30.04 -10.45
N ALA A 428 5.50 -28.78 -10.02
CA ALA A 428 5.79 -27.62 -10.86
C ALA A 428 7.30 -27.44 -11.19
N GLU A 429 8.18 -28.06 -10.43
CA GLU A 429 9.66 -27.92 -10.57
C GLU A 429 10.30 -29.05 -11.40
N LYS A 430 9.51 -30.01 -11.89
CA LYS A 430 10.01 -31.24 -12.54
C LYS A 430 11.03 -30.95 -13.64
N ASP A 431 10.73 -30.05 -14.56
CA ASP A 431 11.59 -29.75 -15.70
C ASP A 431 12.89 -29.06 -15.25
N TRP A 432 12.80 -28.18 -14.26
CA TRP A 432 13.95 -27.50 -13.67
C TRP A 432 14.85 -28.45 -12.87
N VAL A 433 14.27 -29.45 -12.22
CA VAL A 433 15.04 -30.52 -11.54
C VAL A 433 15.87 -31.32 -12.52
N ASP A 434 15.34 -31.62 -13.72
CA ASP A 434 16.08 -32.34 -14.73
C ASP A 434 17.26 -31.52 -15.29
N VAL A 435 17.06 -30.22 -15.48
CA VAL A 435 18.13 -29.27 -15.84
C VAL A 435 19.19 -29.24 -14.72
N ALA A 436 18.78 -29.10 -13.47
CA ALA A 436 19.69 -29.09 -12.31
C ALA A 436 20.53 -30.37 -12.21
N ARG A 437 19.92 -31.54 -12.49
CA ARG A 437 20.64 -32.82 -12.54
C ARG A 437 21.70 -32.87 -13.66
N GLN A 438 21.45 -32.20 -14.79
CA GLN A 438 22.45 -32.09 -15.86
C GLN A 438 23.63 -31.23 -15.41
N HIS A 439 23.39 -30.07 -14.81
CA HIS A 439 24.40 -29.20 -14.25
C HIS A 439 25.26 -29.95 -13.21
N LEU A 440 24.62 -30.64 -12.28
CA LEU A 440 25.29 -31.42 -11.24
C LEU A 440 26.19 -32.52 -11.82
N ARG A 441 25.71 -33.26 -12.83
CA ARG A 441 26.52 -34.31 -13.49
C ARG A 441 27.75 -33.71 -14.17
N LYS A 442 27.56 -32.59 -14.89
CA LYS A 442 28.66 -31.89 -15.57
C LYS A 442 29.72 -31.44 -14.58
N LEU A 443 29.33 -30.78 -13.50
CA LEU A 443 30.25 -30.30 -12.46
C LEU A 443 31.02 -31.45 -11.79
N LYS A 444 30.32 -32.54 -11.44
CA LYS A 444 30.97 -33.73 -10.83
C LYS A 444 31.97 -34.40 -11.77
N SER A 445 31.78 -34.34 -13.08
CA SER A 445 32.77 -34.86 -14.04
C SER A 445 33.99 -33.96 -14.11
N GLN A 446 33.83 -32.63 -14.09
CA GLN A 446 34.93 -31.67 -14.17
C GLN A 446 35.82 -31.59 -12.93
N ILE A 447 35.31 -31.94 -11.76
CA ILE A 447 36.09 -31.92 -10.50
C ILE A 447 36.81 -33.24 -10.23
N LYS A 448 36.48 -34.30 -10.95
CA LYS A 448 37.18 -35.61 -10.81
C LYS A 448 38.52 -35.68 -11.60
N ASP A 449 38.72 -34.73 -12.54
CA ASP A 449 39.96 -34.55 -13.27
C ASP A 449 40.82 -33.46 -12.57
#